data_2293ac0a2ffa57005512e3f134ea45b9
#
_entry.id   2293ac0a2ffa57005512e3f134ea45b9
#
_cell.length_a   1.000
_cell.length_b   1.000
_cell.length_c   1.000
_cell.angle_alpha   90.00
_cell.angle_beta   90.00
_cell.angle_gamma   90.00
#
_symmetry.space_group_name_H-M   'P 1'
#
loop_
_entity.id
_entity.type
_entity.pdbx_description
1 polymer ?
#
loop_
_entity_poly.entity_id
_entity_poly.type
_entity_poly.pdbx_seq_one_letter_code
_entity_poly.pdbx_strand_id
1 'polypeptide(L)'
;MNVTLVRASERDQPTLANLLHLYAHDFSEFLGTTPSEQGWFSYPSLPLYWREASRAAFLIRAADDLVGFALTSRGSLISGDPEVSDVTEFFVVRGVRRHGVGRAAAHELFSTVPGSWEVRVNESNGPAQHFWRRVVEQYTGGSFRVEPWIRDDGSEWRVFRFKSTGSVGGDCVPAA
;
A
#
# COMPACT_ATOMS: atom_id res chain seq x y z
N MET A 1 -20.38 -0.54 1.49
CA MET A 1 -19.71 0.78 1.51
C MET A 1 -18.87 0.84 0.23
N ASN A 2 -19.07 1.85 -0.59
CA ASN A 2 -18.28 2.03 -1.81
C ASN A 2 -16.89 2.55 -1.40
N VAL A 3 -15.82 1.86 -1.82
CA VAL A 3 -14.43 2.23 -1.55
C VAL A 3 -13.79 2.54 -2.90
N THR A 4 -13.10 3.66 -3.00
CA THR A 4 -12.42 4.09 -4.22
C THR A 4 -10.99 4.53 -3.94
N LEU A 5 -10.11 4.23 -4.89
CA LEU A 5 -8.74 4.72 -4.96
C LEU A 5 -8.68 5.90 -5.94
N VAL A 6 -8.25 7.04 -5.43
CA VAL A 6 -8.06 8.24 -6.25
C VAL A 6 -6.56 8.50 -6.39
N ARG A 7 -6.07 8.54 -7.62
CA ARG A 7 -4.68 8.90 -7.88
C ARG A 7 -4.40 10.30 -7.33
N ALA A 8 -3.45 10.41 -6.42
CA ALA A 8 -3.10 11.68 -5.81
C ALA A 8 -2.29 12.55 -6.79
N SER A 9 -2.68 13.81 -6.91
CA SER A 9 -1.93 14.86 -7.59
C SER A 9 -0.91 15.51 -6.64
N GLU A 10 -0.01 16.31 -7.16
CA GLU A 10 0.95 17.06 -6.33
C GLU A 10 0.25 18.01 -5.32
N ARG A 11 -0.96 18.49 -5.64
CA ARG A 11 -1.77 19.32 -4.74
C ARG A 11 -2.22 18.56 -3.48
N ASP A 12 -2.25 17.23 -3.54
CA ASP A 12 -2.62 16.36 -2.41
C ASP A 12 -1.44 16.06 -1.49
N GLN A 13 -0.23 16.53 -1.81
CA GLN A 13 0.98 16.28 -1.01
C GLN A 13 0.82 16.68 0.47
N PRO A 14 0.24 17.84 0.83
CA PRO A 14 0.03 18.19 2.23
C PRO A 14 -0.93 17.23 2.94
N THR A 15 -1.98 16.79 2.26
CA THR A 15 -2.93 15.80 2.79
C THR A 15 -2.25 14.47 3.06
N LEU A 16 -1.43 13.99 2.11
CA LEU A 16 -0.66 12.76 2.28
C LEU A 16 0.39 12.88 3.38
N ALA A 17 1.05 14.02 3.53
CA ALA A 17 1.99 14.27 4.62
C ALA A 17 1.31 14.13 6.00
N ASN A 18 0.10 14.68 6.14
CA ASN A 18 -0.69 14.55 7.37
C ASN A 18 -1.10 13.10 7.65
N LEU A 19 -1.55 12.36 6.62
CA LEU A 19 -1.90 10.94 6.76
C LEU A 19 -0.68 10.06 7.08
N LEU A 20 0.47 10.36 6.46
CA LEU A 20 1.74 9.68 6.74
C LEU A 20 2.22 9.92 8.18
N HIS A 21 1.95 11.11 8.73
CA HIS A 21 2.23 11.40 10.13
C HIS A 21 1.42 10.49 11.06
N LEU A 22 0.12 10.31 10.80
CA LEU A 22 -0.74 9.37 11.54
C LEU A 22 -0.30 7.91 11.36
N TYR A 23 0.05 7.54 10.14
CA TYR A 23 0.60 6.23 9.83
C TYR A 23 1.89 5.95 10.60
N ALA A 24 2.84 6.88 10.58
CA ALA A 24 4.11 6.74 11.27
C ALA A 24 3.94 6.64 12.79
N HIS A 25 2.97 7.37 13.35
CA HIS A 25 2.57 7.22 14.75
C HIS A 25 2.08 5.79 15.05
N ASP A 26 1.15 5.26 14.22
CA ASP A 26 0.67 3.88 14.38
C ASP A 26 1.81 2.85 14.23
N PHE A 27 2.74 3.10 13.30
CA PHE A 27 3.85 2.21 12.98
C PHE A 27 4.98 2.27 14.01
N SER A 28 5.06 3.36 14.78
CA SER A 28 6.08 3.53 15.84
C SER A 28 6.01 2.46 16.94
N GLU A 29 4.83 1.86 17.14
CA GLU A 29 4.62 0.71 18.04
C GLU A 29 5.53 -0.48 17.66
N PHE A 30 5.80 -0.67 16.37
CA PHE A 30 6.57 -1.81 15.85
C PHE A 30 8.05 -1.49 15.63
N LEU A 31 8.37 -0.24 15.30
CA LEU A 31 9.74 0.18 14.99
C LEU A 31 10.43 0.91 16.13
N GLY A 32 9.70 1.27 17.18
CA GLY A 32 10.26 2.04 18.31
C GLY A 32 10.71 3.45 17.91
N THR A 33 10.22 3.98 16.79
CA THR A 33 10.56 5.34 16.32
C THR A 33 9.81 6.41 17.12
N THR A 34 10.46 7.53 17.34
CA THR A 34 9.90 8.69 18.06
C THR A 34 9.77 9.89 17.10
N PRO A 35 8.84 10.84 17.37
CA PRO A 35 8.78 12.06 16.61
C PRO A 35 10.00 12.96 16.86
N SER A 36 10.22 13.93 15.99
CA SER A 36 11.18 15.01 16.18
C SER A 36 10.81 15.87 17.41
N GLU A 37 11.70 16.78 17.81
CA GLU A 37 11.42 17.76 18.89
C GLU A 37 10.19 18.66 18.60
N GLN A 38 9.84 18.82 17.31
CA GLN A 38 8.62 19.54 16.91
C GLN A 38 7.37 18.63 16.95
N GLY A 39 7.49 17.39 17.43
CA GLY A 39 6.39 16.42 17.51
C GLY A 39 5.98 15.85 16.16
N TRP A 40 6.88 15.81 15.18
CA TRP A 40 6.56 15.44 13.80
C TRP A 40 7.30 14.18 13.34
N PHE A 41 6.58 13.26 12.72
CA PHE A 41 7.17 12.16 11.96
C PHE A 41 7.34 12.58 10.51
N SER A 42 8.58 12.66 10.03
CA SER A 42 8.85 13.04 8.65
C SER A 42 8.85 11.84 7.70
N TYR A 43 8.45 12.09 6.45
CA TYR A 43 8.59 11.13 5.36
C TYR A 43 9.29 11.81 4.17
N PRO A 44 10.64 11.87 4.21
CA PRO A 44 11.42 12.66 3.24
C PRO A 44 11.23 12.21 1.78
N SER A 45 10.85 10.94 1.56
CA SER A 45 10.64 10.37 0.24
C SER A 45 9.31 10.78 -0.40
N LEU A 46 8.40 11.46 0.32
CA LEU A 46 7.08 11.80 -0.22
C LEU A 46 7.13 12.57 -1.54
N PRO A 47 7.98 13.59 -1.73
CA PRO A 47 8.06 14.33 -3.01
C PRO A 47 8.44 13.47 -4.22
N LEU A 48 9.10 12.32 -4.01
CA LEU A 48 9.52 11.42 -5.09
C LEU A 48 8.31 10.78 -5.80
N TYR A 49 7.15 10.71 -5.15
CA TYR A 49 5.92 10.14 -5.74
C TYR A 49 5.36 10.98 -6.90
N TRP A 50 5.82 12.21 -7.08
CA TRP A 50 5.48 13.08 -8.22
C TRP A 50 6.66 13.37 -9.14
N ARG A 51 7.89 13.02 -8.73
CA ARG A 51 9.11 13.23 -9.51
C ARG A 51 9.57 11.99 -10.26
N GLU A 52 9.29 10.81 -9.71
CA GLU A 52 9.69 9.52 -10.27
C GLU A 52 8.48 8.80 -10.88
N ALA A 53 8.53 8.52 -12.19
CA ALA A 53 7.45 7.83 -12.91
C ALA A 53 7.20 6.39 -12.38
N SER A 54 8.19 5.81 -11.70
CA SER A 54 8.08 4.49 -11.06
C SER A 54 7.24 4.51 -9.78
N ARG A 55 6.86 5.68 -9.26
CA ARG A 55 6.11 5.80 -8.01
C ARG A 55 4.69 6.29 -8.23
N ALA A 56 3.80 5.86 -7.37
CA ALA A 56 2.41 6.29 -7.39
C ALA A 56 1.85 6.45 -5.97
N ALA A 57 1.09 7.51 -5.78
CA ALA A 57 0.37 7.79 -4.55
C ALA A 57 -1.13 7.79 -4.81
N PHE A 58 -1.90 7.23 -3.87
CA PHE A 58 -3.34 7.14 -3.94
C PHE A 58 -3.97 7.55 -2.61
N LEU A 59 -5.10 8.26 -2.68
CA LEU A 59 -5.99 8.49 -1.56
C LEU A 59 -7.07 7.41 -1.54
N ILE A 60 -7.37 6.86 -0.37
CA ILE A 60 -8.45 5.90 -0.16
C ILE A 60 -9.66 6.65 0.36
N ARG A 61 -10.78 6.53 -0.35
CA ARG A 61 -12.06 7.09 0.07
C ARG A 61 -13.07 5.96 0.34
N ALA A 62 -13.90 6.18 1.36
CA ALA A 62 -15.06 5.33 1.66
C ALA A 62 -16.30 6.21 1.60
N ALA A 63 -17.17 6.01 0.61
CA ALA A 63 -18.09 7.02 0.11
C ALA A 63 -17.33 8.32 -0.20
N ASP A 64 -17.68 9.44 0.42
CA ASP A 64 -17.02 10.73 0.21
C ASP A 64 -15.89 11.02 1.21
N ASP A 65 -15.76 10.19 2.26
CA ASP A 65 -14.79 10.42 3.32
C ASP A 65 -13.38 9.96 2.91
N LEU A 66 -12.38 10.79 3.23
CA LEU A 66 -10.99 10.42 3.15
C LEU A 66 -10.63 9.52 4.34
N VAL A 67 -10.26 8.28 4.06
CA VAL A 67 -10.06 7.26 5.11
C VAL A 67 -8.68 6.61 5.11
N GLY A 68 -7.80 6.98 4.18
CA GLY A 68 -6.46 6.42 4.13
C GLY A 68 -5.70 6.76 2.86
N PHE A 69 -4.60 6.05 2.66
CA PHE A 69 -3.77 6.18 1.47
C PHE A 69 -3.05 4.88 1.13
N ALA A 70 -2.57 4.78 -0.10
CA ALA A 70 -1.62 3.78 -0.55
C ALA A 70 -0.48 4.43 -1.34
N LEU A 71 0.74 3.98 -1.11
CA LEU A 71 1.91 4.35 -1.87
C LEU A 71 2.47 3.10 -2.54
N THR A 72 2.85 3.21 -3.81
CA THR A 72 3.43 2.10 -4.58
C THR A 72 4.66 2.54 -5.32
N SER A 73 5.52 1.58 -5.62
CA SER A 73 6.64 1.77 -6.55
C SER A 73 6.74 0.61 -7.54
N ARG A 74 7.37 0.85 -8.69
CA ARG A 74 7.84 -0.22 -9.58
C ARG A 74 9.32 -0.45 -9.32
N GLY A 75 9.70 -1.71 -9.36
CA GLY A 75 11.03 -2.19 -9.02
C GLY A 75 11.06 -2.87 -7.65
N SER A 76 11.41 -4.16 -7.66
CA SER A 76 11.59 -4.92 -6.42
C SER A 76 12.86 -4.46 -5.70
N LEU A 77 12.75 -4.09 -4.44
CA LEU A 77 13.91 -3.83 -3.57
C LEU A 77 14.68 -5.10 -3.22
N ILE A 78 14.09 -6.27 -3.49
CA ILE A 78 14.66 -7.56 -3.13
C ILE A 78 15.41 -8.19 -4.29
N SER A 79 14.76 -8.24 -5.46
CA SER A 79 15.33 -8.87 -6.67
C SER A 79 15.93 -7.89 -7.65
N GLY A 80 15.66 -6.60 -7.52
CA GLY A 80 16.02 -5.58 -8.51
C GLY A 80 15.17 -5.61 -9.79
N ASP A 81 14.19 -6.52 -9.89
CA ASP A 81 13.34 -6.64 -11.08
C ASP A 81 12.46 -5.39 -11.26
N PRO A 82 12.63 -4.61 -12.34
CA PRO A 82 11.90 -3.37 -12.59
C PRO A 82 10.41 -3.59 -12.89
N GLU A 83 9.99 -4.81 -13.22
CA GLU A 83 8.61 -5.11 -13.58
C GLU A 83 7.72 -5.47 -12.39
N VAL A 84 8.31 -5.65 -11.22
CA VAL A 84 7.56 -5.94 -9.99
C VAL A 84 6.97 -4.66 -9.42
N SER A 85 5.68 -4.67 -9.13
CA SER A 85 5.00 -3.61 -8.37
C SER A 85 5.10 -3.90 -6.87
N ASP A 86 5.41 -2.88 -6.08
CA ASP A 86 5.55 -2.99 -4.64
C ASP A 86 4.59 -2.05 -3.92
N VAL A 87 3.92 -2.56 -2.88
CA VAL A 87 3.15 -1.71 -1.95
C VAL A 87 4.11 -1.19 -0.90
N THR A 88 4.54 0.06 -1.07
CA THR A 88 5.52 0.70 -0.18
C THR A 88 4.91 1.05 1.16
N GLU A 89 3.72 1.67 1.13
CA GLU A 89 2.96 2.05 2.32
C GLU A 89 1.47 1.85 2.09
N PHE A 90 0.75 1.46 3.13
CA PHE A 90 -0.69 1.30 3.09
C PHE A 90 -1.31 1.61 4.45
N PHE A 91 -2.25 2.53 4.47
CA PHE A 91 -2.85 3.01 5.70
C PHE A 91 -4.36 3.20 5.57
N VAL A 92 -5.09 2.75 6.58
CA VAL A 92 -6.51 3.05 6.77
C VAL A 92 -6.68 3.52 8.21
N VAL A 93 -7.38 4.64 8.41
CA VAL A 93 -7.62 5.22 9.74
C VAL A 93 -8.34 4.22 10.64
N ARG A 94 -8.00 4.21 11.93
CA ARG A 94 -8.45 3.18 12.88
C ARG A 94 -9.97 3.05 12.96
N GLY A 95 -10.69 4.18 12.93
CA GLY A 95 -12.16 4.22 13.08
C GLY A 95 -12.95 3.46 12.00
N VAL A 96 -12.35 3.23 10.82
CA VAL A 96 -13.02 2.50 9.72
C VAL A 96 -12.38 1.14 9.42
N ARG A 97 -11.41 0.70 10.22
CA ARG A 97 -10.85 -0.65 10.10
C ARG A 97 -11.89 -1.70 10.44
N ARG A 98 -11.68 -2.93 9.96
CA ARG A 98 -12.55 -4.11 10.16
C ARG A 98 -13.91 -4.05 9.45
N HIS A 99 -14.19 -3.00 8.67
CA HIS A 99 -15.39 -2.87 7.84
C HIS A 99 -15.16 -3.22 6.36
N GLY A 100 -14.04 -3.89 6.04
CA GLY A 100 -13.70 -4.31 4.68
C GLY A 100 -13.05 -3.23 3.81
N VAL A 101 -12.92 -1.99 4.29
CA VAL A 101 -12.33 -0.86 3.54
C VAL A 101 -10.93 -1.16 3.05
N GLY A 102 -10.04 -1.60 3.95
CA GLY A 102 -8.64 -1.89 3.56
C GLY A 102 -8.54 -3.01 2.52
N ARG A 103 -9.38 -4.05 2.63
CA ARG A 103 -9.42 -5.13 1.64
C ARG A 103 -9.88 -4.61 0.27
N ALA A 104 -10.97 -3.88 0.23
CA ALA A 104 -11.50 -3.34 -1.02
C ALA A 104 -10.49 -2.42 -1.71
N ALA A 105 -9.85 -1.50 -0.95
CA ALA A 105 -8.82 -0.62 -1.46
C ALA A 105 -7.59 -1.38 -1.97
N ALA A 106 -7.13 -2.42 -1.27
CA ALA A 106 -5.99 -3.22 -1.72
C ALA A 106 -6.31 -4.01 -3.00
N HIS A 107 -7.51 -4.60 -3.12
CA HIS A 107 -7.93 -5.31 -4.32
C HIS A 107 -8.04 -4.35 -5.52
N GLU A 108 -8.58 -3.15 -5.33
CA GLU A 108 -8.62 -2.13 -6.37
C GLU A 108 -7.19 -1.72 -6.77
N LEU A 109 -6.29 -1.51 -5.79
CA LEU A 109 -4.89 -1.20 -6.03
C LEU A 109 -4.19 -2.26 -6.89
N PHE A 110 -4.31 -3.53 -6.53
CA PHE A 110 -3.71 -4.64 -7.29
C PHE A 110 -4.24 -4.71 -8.72
N SER A 111 -5.49 -4.31 -8.92
CA SER A 111 -6.13 -4.30 -10.25
C SER A 111 -5.68 -3.13 -11.14
N THR A 112 -4.99 -2.11 -10.58
CA THR A 112 -4.51 -0.96 -11.37
C THR A 112 -3.38 -1.32 -12.32
N VAL A 113 -2.55 -2.33 -11.97
CA VAL A 113 -1.39 -2.74 -12.75
C VAL A 113 -1.34 -4.27 -12.81
N PRO A 114 -1.52 -4.88 -13.99
CA PRO A 114 -1.30 -6.32 -14.15
C PRO A 114 0.18 -6.66 -13.99
N GLY A 115 0.48 -7.89 -13.57
CA GLY A 115 1.84 -8.38 -13.42
C GLY A 115 2.19 -8.82 -12.00
N SER A 116 3.47 -8.84 -11.71
CA SER A 116 3.99 -9.29 -10.41
C SER A 116 3.88 -8.22 -9.35
N TRP A 117 3.45 -8.60 -8.15
CA TRP A 117 3.32 -7.73 -6.99
C TRP A 117 4.09 -8.28 -5.79
N GLU A 118 4.61 -7.36 -4.99
CA GLU A 118 5.19 -7.61 -3.68
C GLU A 118 4.50 -6.73 -2.62
N VAL A 119 4.29 -7.32 -1.44
CA VAL A 119 3.90 -6.59 -0.24
C VAL A 119 4.84 -7.01 0.88
N ARG A 120 5.57 -6.05 1.44
CA ARG A 120 6.54 -6.29 2.51
C ARG A 120 5.97 -5.88 3.86
N VAL A 121 6.04 -6.76 4.82
CA VAL A 121 5.50 -6.53 6.17
C VAL A 121 6.59 -6.84 7.19
N ASN A 122 6.85 -5.88 8.09
CA ASN A 122 7.79 -6.09 9.19
C ASN A 122 7.37 -7.28 10.05
N GLU A 123 8.31 -8.12 10.46
CA GLU A 123 8.03 -9.35 11.22
C GLU A 123 7.35 -9.07 12.56
N SER A 124 7.64 -7.93 13.21
CA SER A 124 6.99 -7.54 14.46
C SER A 124 5.52 -7.08 14.28
N ASN A 125 5.09 -6.73 13.05
CA ASN A 125 3.73 -6.26 12.78
C ASN A 125 2.77 -7.42 12.47
N GLY A 126 2.48 -8.23 13.49
CA GLY A 126 1.56 -9.38 13.37
C GLY A 126 0.17 -9.02 12.80
N PRO A 127 -0.47 -7.92 13.24
CA PRO A 127 -1.74 -7.48 12.68
C PRO A 127 -1.70 -7.24 11.16
N ALA A 128 -0.63 -6.60 10.65
CA ALA A 128 -0.47 -6.37 9.21
C ALA A 128 -0.20 -7.68 8.45
N GLN A 129 0.59 -8.59 9.01
CA GLN A 129 0.80 -9.92 8.40
C GLN A 129 -0.51 -10.68 8.23
N HIS A 130 -1.36 -10.66 9.26
CA HIS A 130 -2.67 -11.31 9.20
C HIS A 130 -3.60 -10.66 8.18
N PHE A 131 -3.60 -9.32 8.13
CA PHE A 131 -4.35 -8.56 7.15
C PHE A 131 -3.93 -8.90 5.72
N TRP A 132 -2.63 -8.79 5.41
CA TRP A 132 -2.13 -9.00 4.05
C TRP A 132 -2.28 -10.44 3.59
N ARG A 133 -2.08 -11.43 4.48
CA ARG A 133 -2.32 -12.83 4.14
C ARG A 133 -3.76 -13.03 3.65
N ARG A 134 -4.75 -12.55 4.41
CA ARG A 134 -6.16 -12.69 4.02
C ARG A 134 -6.52 -11.93 2.76
N VAL A 135 -5.99 -10.73 2.61
CA VAL A 135 -6.26 -9.88 1.44
C VAL A 135 -5.69 -10.50 0.17
N VAL A 136 -4.43 -10.91 0.19
CA VAL A 136 -3.77 -11.53 -0.95
C VAL A 136 -4.37 -12.89 -1.29
N GLU A 137 -4.67 -13.71 -0.27
CA GLU A 137 -5.34 -15.01 -0.45
C GLU A 137 -6.69 -14.85 -1.17
N GLN A 138 -7.52 -13.91 -0.71
CA GLN A 138 -8.82 -13.66 -1.32
C GLN A 138 -8.71 -13.09 -2.74
N TYR A 139 -7.72 -12.22 -3.00
CA TYR A 139 -7.51 -11.65 -4.33
C TYR A 139 -7.04 -12.68 -5.35
N THR A 140 -6.14 -13.59 -4.92
CA THR A 140 -5.47 -14.54 -5.81
C THR A 140 -6.11 -15.95 -5.83
N GLY A 141 -7.16 -16.18 -5.02
CA GLY A 141 -7.70 -17.53 -4.80
C GLY A 141 -6.69 -18.48 -4.18
N GLY A 142 -5.74 -17.97 -3.37
CA GLY A 142 -4.69 -18.75 -2.71
C GLY A 142 -3.39 -18.90 -3.53
N SER A 143 -3.33 -18.31 -4.73
CA SER A 143 -2.14 -18.41 -5.60
C SER A 143 -1.10 -17.32 -5.26
N PHE A 144 -0.40 -17.48 -4.14
CA PHE A 144 0.66 -16.56 -3.69
C PHE A 144 1.73 -17.30 -2.89
N ARG A 145 2.87 -16.63 -2.67
CA ARG A 145 3.96 -17.13 -1.81
C ARG A 145 4.26 -16.13 -0.72
N VAL A 146 4.75 -16.62 0.41
CA VAL A 146 5.24 -15.80 1.52
C VAL A 146 6.65 -16.26 1.84
N GLU A 147 7.60 -15.33 1.77
CA GLU A 147 9.01 -15.60 1.96
C GLU A 147 9.58 -14.68 3.04
N PRO A 148 10.50 -15.14 3.90
CA PRO A 148 11.23 -14.25 4.80
C PRO A 148 12.23 -13.41 3.99
N TRP A 149 12.47 -12.20 4.46
CA TRP A 149 13.49 -11.32 3.93
C TRP A 149 14.14 -10.53 5.06
N ILE A 150 15.47 -10.51 5.07
CA ILE A 150 16.26 -9.74 6.04
C ILE A 150 16.89 -8.58 5.27
N ARG A 151 16.64 -7.36 5.76
CA ARG A 151 17.26 -6.15 5.21
C ARG A 151 18.72 -6.03 5.65
N ASP A 152 19.45 -5.14 4.99
CA ASP A 152 20.87 -4.85 5.30
C ASP A 152 21.06 -4.31 6.74
N ASP A 153 20.02 -3.69 7.32
CA ASP A 153 20.01 -3.21 8.71
C ASP A 153 19.68 -4.32 9.73
N GLY A 154 19.53 -5.57 9.27
CA GLY A 154 19.19 -6.73 10.10
C GLY A 154 17.71 -6.86 10.46
N SER A 155 16.85 -5.94 10.04
CA SER A 155 15.40 -6.05 10.28
C SER A 155 14.79 -7.18 9.45
N GLU A 156 13.87 -7.91 10.08
CA GLU A 156 13.20 -9.07 9.49
C GLU A 156 11.84 -8.68 8.93
N TRP A 157 11.53 -9.20 7.75
CA TRP A 157 10.31 -8.90 7.00
C TRP A 157 9.73 -10.16 6.39
N ARG A 158 8.42 -10.16 6.15
CA ARG A 158 7.71 -11.12 5.30
C ARG A 158 7.30 -10.47 4.01
N VAL A 159 7.54 -11.18 2.91
CA VAL A 159 7.22 -10.71 1.56
C VAL A 159 6.13 -11.59 0.98
N PHE A 160 5.00 -11.00 0.71
CA PHE A 160 3.90 -11.63 -0.02
C PHE A 160 4.11 -11.39 -1.51
N ARG A 161 4.26 -12.45 -2.29
CA ARG A 161 4.46 -12.37 -3.75
C ARG A 161 3.32 -13.05 -4.48
N PHE A 162 2.76 -12.34 -5.46
CA PHE A 162 1.64 -12.84 -6.25
C PHE A 162 1.58 -12.16 -7.61
N LYS A 163 0.67 -12.64 -8.46
CA LYS A 163 0.37 -12.02 -9.76
C LYS A 163 -1.03 -11.42 -9.74
N SER A 164 -1.14 -10.22 -10.29
CA SER A 164 -2.41 -9.60 -10.65
C SER A 164 -2.67 -9.77 -12.13
N THR A 165 -3.89 -10.11 -12.49
CA THR A 165 -4.35 -10.14 -13.89
C THR A 165 -4.82 -8.77 -14.38
N GLY A 166 -4.90 -7.77 -13.48
CA GLY A 166 -5.55 -6.48 -13.74
C GLY A 166 -7.08 -6.59 -13.68
N SER A 167 -7.77 -5.49 -13.82
CA SER A 167 -9.21 -5.53 -14.07
C SER A 167 -9.45 -6.14 -15.45
N VAL A 168 -10.22 -7.20 -15.52
CA VAL A 168 -10.88 -7.56 -16.78
C VAL A 168 -11.85 -6.41 -17.02
N GLY A 169 -11.50 -5.53 -17.95
CA GLY A 169 -12.35 -4.40 -18.32
C GLY A 169 -13.73 -4.93 -18.64
N GLY A 170 -14.75 -4.40 -17.95
CA GLY A 170 -16.13 -4.61 -18.32
C GLY A 170 -16.28 -4.23 -19.80
N ASP A 171 -16.89 -5.11 -20.55
CA ASP A 171 -17.14 -5.01 -21.98
C ASP A 171 -17.53 -3.59 -22.40
N CYS A 172 -16.67 -2.96 -23.18
CA CYS A 172 -17.05 -1.82 -23.97
C CYS A 172 -17.99 -2.36 -25.06
N VAL A 173 -19.29 -2.29 -24.83
CA VAL A 173 -20.29 -2.54 -25.87
C VAL A 173 -20.11 -1.45 -26.91
N PRO A 174 -19.75 -1.76 -28.15
CA PRO A 174 -19.72 -0.74 -29.20
C PRO A 174 -21.17 -0.29 -29.45
N ALA A 175 -21.40 1.01 -29.29
CA ALA A 175 -22.63 1.64 -29.69
C ALA A 175 -22.77 1.48 -31.24
N ALA A 176 -23.86 0.83 -31.64
CA ALA A 176 -24.31 0.76 -33.03
C ALA A 176 -24.89 2.11 -33.49
#